data_1d1981266cb0bda0f7bc3f3aaf9f22b3
#
_entry.id   1d1981266cb0bda0f7bc3f3aaf9f22b3
#
_cell.length_a   1.000
_cell.length_b   1.000
_cell.length_c   1.000
_cell.angle_alpha   90.00
_cell.angle_beta   90.00
_cell.angle_gamma   90.00
#
_symmetry.space_group_name_H-M   'P 1'
#
loop_
_entity.id
_entity.type
_entity.pdbx_description
1 polymer ?
#
loop_
_entity_poly.entity_id
_entity_poly.type
_entity_poly.pdbx_seq_one_letter_code
_entity_poly.pdbx_strand_id
1 'polypeptide(L)'
;MVENRPILKFLTHLILIIGIILICFPVYVAIIASTHSSAAFSSGTLPLLPGKYALENYNTIFGDGLMQRGLPNLWPLLMNSLIMALGISIGKIIISLLSAYAIVYMRFPFRKTAFALIFITLMLPVEVRIIPTYTVVAQLGMINTYGGMIIPLIASATATFLFRQFFLTVPDELLEAARVDGAGPFKFFKDILLPLSKSNIAALFIIMFIYGWIQYLWPLIVTTDQNHQTILIILKQLIVESLQHDPQWNILMAVSVAAMVPPVLVVICMQRLFIKGLIETEK
;
A
#
# COMPACT_ATOMS: atom_id res chain seq x y z
N MET A 1 26.50 -21.43 22.83
CA MET A 1 25.95 -21.40 24.21
C MET A 1 24.93 -20.28 24.30
N VAL A 2 23.64 -20.60 24.41
CA VAL A 2 22.62 -19.58 24.66
C VAL A 2 22.64 -19.27 26.15
N GLU A 3 23.30 -18.18 26.51
CA GLU A 3 23.37 -17.72 27.89
C GLU A 3 21.96 -17.35 28.38
N ASN A 4 21.44 -18.09 29.29
CA ASN A 4 20.10 -17.90 29.83
C ASN A 4 20.13 -16.72 30.82
N ARG A 5 19.97 -15.49 30.33
CA ARG A 5 19.89 -14.24 31.12
C ARG A 5 18.44 -13.83 31.32
N PRO A 6 17.75 -14.30 32.38
CA PRO A 6 16.30 -14.06 32.55
C PRO A 6 15.93 -12.58 32.68
N ILE A 7 16.79 -11.78 33.32
CA ILE A 7 16.60 -10.32 33.48
C ILE A 7 16.67 -9.61 32.12
N LEU A 8 17.63 -9.97 31.26
CA LEU A 8 17.76 -9.37 29.94
C LEU A 8 16.55 -9.73 29.07
N LYS A 9 16.08 -10.98 29.12
CA LYS A 9 14.86 -11.41 28.42
C LYS A 9 13.65 -10.63 28.90
N PHE A 10 13.48 -10.45 30.21
CA PHE A 10 12.38 -9.66 30.77
C PHE A 10 12.44 -8.21 30.29
N LEU A 11 13.60 -7.55 30.37
CA LEU A 11 13.79 -6.17 29.87
C LEU A 11 13.50 -6.05 28.37
N THR A 12 13.94 -6.99 27.57
CA THR A 12 13.67 -7.02 26.12
C THR A 12 12.15 -7.10 25.87
N HIS A 13 11.43 -8.00 26.54
CA HIS A 13 9.98 -8.09 26.38
C HIS A 13 9.26 -6.84 26.88
N LEU A 14 9.71 -6.26 27.98
CA LEU A 14 9.13 -5.02 28.52
C LEU A 14 9.27 -3.87 27.53
N ILE A 15 10.46 -3.66 26.94
CA ILE A 15 10.71 -2.62 25.93
C ILE A 15 9.83 -2.87 24.69
N LEU A 16 9.73 -4.11 24.23
CA LEU A 16 8.88 -4.45 23.08
C LEU A 16 7.40 -4.17 23.36
N ILE A 17 6.89 -4.54 24.54
CA ILE A 17 5.50 -4.29 24.95
C ILE A 17 5.23 -2.78 25.02
N ILE A 18 6.11 -2.01 25.64
CA ILE A 18 5.99 -0.53 25.69
C ILE A 18 5.97 0.03 24.28
N GLY A 19 6.87 -0.42 23.40
CA GLY A 19 6.89 0.01 22.00
C GLY A 19 5.58 -0.30 21.26
N ILE A 20 5.03 -1.50 21.45
CA ILE A 20 3.74 -1.88 20.86
C ILE A 20 2.61 -0.98 21.39
N ILE A 21 2.55 -0.73 22.70
CA ILE A 21 1.53 0.12 23.32
C ILE A 21 1.60 1.53 22.72
N LEU A 22 2.81 2.13 22.62
CA LEU A 22 3.00 3.46 22.07
C LEU A 22 2.57 3.56 20.60
N ILE A 23 2.89 2.56 19.78
CA ILE A 23 2.50 2.54 18.36
C ILE A 23 0.99 2.28 18.19
N CYS A 24 0.40 1.41 19.00
CA CYS A 24 -1.02 1.09 18.91
C CYS A 24 -1.93 2.15 19.55
N PHE A 25 -1.39 3.00 20.43
CA PHE A 25 -2.17 4.00 21.17
C PHE A 25 -2.97 4.96 20.28
N PRO A 26 -2.39 5.57 19.21
CA PRO A 26 -3.18 6.44 18.30
C PRO A 26 -4.32 5.68 17.60
N VAL A 27 -4.09 4.43 17.22
CA VAL A 27 -5.12 3.57 16.61
C VAL A 27 -6.23 3.26 17.59
N TYR A 28 -5.85 2.92 18.84
CA TYR A 28 -6.80 2.71 19.92
C TYR A 28 -7.67 3.96 20.15
N VAL A 29 -7.04 5.12 20.24
CA VAL A 29 -7.74 6.40 20.39
C VAL A 29 -8.71 6.65 19.24
N ALA A 30 -8.33 6.41 17.99
CA ALA A 30 -9.21 6.57 16.84
C ALA A 30 -10.44 5.63 16.93
N ILE A 31 -10.22 4.37 17.31
CA ILE A 31 -11.29 3.39 17.50
C ILE A 31 -12.26 3.85 18.62
N ILE A 32 -11.73 4.25 19.76
CA ILE A 32 -12.56 4.73 20.89
C ILE A 32 -13.31 6.00 20.48
N ALA A 33 -12.64 6.97 19.89
CA ALA A 33 -13.24 8.23 19.45
C ALA A 33 -14.37 8.00 18.43
N SER A 34 -14.26 7.01 17.53
CA SER A 34 -15.32 6.64 16.60
C SER A 34 -16.60 6.13 17.26
N THR A 35 -16.57 5.77 18.56
CA THR A 35 -17.72 5.27 19.31
C THR A 35 -18.44 6.33 20.12
N HIS A 36 -17.96 7.58 20.11
CA HIS A 36 -18.53 8.70 20.87
C HIS A 36 -19.41 9.62 20.00
N SER A 37 -20.17 10.51 20.64
CA SER A 37 -20.83 11.63 19.98
C SER A 37 -19.88 12.81 19.79
N SER A 38 -20.18 13.73 18.87
CA SER A 38 -19.41 14.97 18.69
C SER A 38 -19.28 15.77 19.99
N ALA A 39 -20.34 15.84 20.80
CA ALA A 39 -20.37 16.56 22.06
C ALA A 39 -19.33 16.07 23.11
N ALA A 40 -18.92 14.81 23.03
CA ALA A 40 -17.92 14.27 23.96
C ALA A 40 -16.53 14.93 23.80
N PHE A 41 -16.26 15.56 22.67
CA PHE A 41 -14.98 16.24 22.39
C PHE A 41 -15.02 17.73 22.71
N SER A 42 -16.20 18.31 22.98
CA SER A 42 -16.36 19.74 23.25
C SER A 42 -15.70 20.18 24.58
N SER A 43 -15.50 19.24 25.51
CA SER A 43 -14.83 19.48 26.79
C SER A 43 -13.29 19.53 26.68
N GLY A 44 -12.72 19.27 25.49
CA GLY A 44 -11.27 19.19 25.27
C GLY A 44 -10.62 17.94 25.89
N THR A 45 -11.40 17.05 26.48
CA THR A 45 -10.90 15.78 27.04
C THR A 45 -11.09 14.64 26.05
N LEU A 46 -10.04 13.81 25.91
CA LEU A 46 -10.09 12.65 25.04
C LEU A 46 -10.69 11.45 25.79
N PRO A 47 -11.84 10.90 25.37
CA PRO A 47 -12.39 9.73 26.02
C PRO A 47 -11.50 8.50 25.75
N LEU A 48 -11.17 7.74 26.79
CA LEU A 48 -10.35 6.53 26.71
C LEU A 48 -11.15 5.22 26.81
N LEU A 49 -12.45 5.28 27.09
CA LEU A 49 -13.33 4.12 27.18
C LEU A 49 -14.37 4.15 26.06
N PRO A 50 -14.87 2.99 25.58
CA PRO A 50 -15.85 2.94 24.49
C PRO A 50 -17.14 3.71 24.82
N GLY A 51 -17.66 4.46 23.84
CA GLY A 51 -18.93 5.14 23.90
C GLY A 51 -20.11 4.29 23.39
N LYS A 52 -21.31 4.88 23.37
CA LYS A 52 -22.55 4.19 22.98
C LYS A 52 -22.99 4.49 21.52
N TYR A 53 -22.27 5.36 20.81
CA TYR A 53 -22.67 5.89 19.51
C TYR A 53 -22.02 5.17 18.33
N ALA A 54 -21.31 4.05 18.56
CA ALA A 54 -20.62 3.33 17.49
C ALA A 54 -21.57 3.00 16.32
N LEU A 55 -22.71 2.36 16.61
CA LEU A 55 -23.66 1.95 15.56
C LEU A 55 -24.19 3.15 14.77
N GLU A 56 -24.51 4.24 15.44
CA GLU A 56 -24.99 5.47 14.80
C GLU A 56 -23.93 6.08 13.88
N ASN A 57 -22.68 6.24 14.37
CA ASN A 57 -21.59 6.80 13.59
C ASN A 57 -21.26 5.95 12.36
N TYR A 58 -21.21 4.61 12.52
CA TYR A 58 -20.93 3.73 11.38
C TYR A 58 -22.11 3.66 10.41
N ASN A 59 -23.35 3.70 10.87
CA ASN A 59 -24.52 3.84 9.99
C ASN A 59 -24.50 5.17 9.23
N THR A 60 -24.04 6.25 9.87
CA THR A 60 -23.88 7.55 9.21
C THR A 60 -22.88 7.51 8.06
N ILE A 61 -21.72 6.88 8.26
CA ILE A 61 -20.66 6.86 7.22
C ILE A 61 -20.94 5.85 6.09
N PHE A 62 -21.61 4.73 6.37
CA PHE A 62 -21.95 3.72 5.36
C PHE A 62 -23.34 3.94 4.72
N GLY A 63 -24.21 4.70 5.38
CA GLY A 63 -25.50 5.13 4.86
C GLY A 63 -25.41 6.48 4.14
N ASP A 64 -26.52 7.23 4.20
CA ASP A 64 -26.64 8.51 3.48
C ASP A 64 -26.12 9.73 4.25
N GLY A 65 -25.57 9.53 5.46
CA GLY A 65 -25.16 10.64 6.33
C GLY A 65 -24.04 11.50 5.77
N LEU A 66 -23.10 10.91 5.02
CA LEU A 66 -22.07 11.68 4.30
C LEU A 66 -22.68 12.43 3.11
N MET A 67 -23.62 11.84 2.39
CA MET A 67 -24.29 12.46 1.24
C MET A 67 -25.09 13.69 1.67
N GLN A 68 -25.75 13.68 2.84
CA GLN A 68 -26.43 14.83 3.41
C GLN A 68 -25.49 16.02 3.67
N ARG A 69 -24.19 15.78 3.71
CA ARG A 69 -23.14 16.79 3.83
C ARG A 69 -22.45 17.15 2.51
N GLY A 70 -22.99 16.66 1.39
CA GLY A 70 -22.42 16.89 0.07
C GLY A 70 -21.16 16.05 -0.22
N LEU A 71 -20.85 15.04 0.63
CA LEU A 71 -19.75 14.10 0.43
C LEU A 71 -20.26 12.80 -0.20
N PRO A 72 -19.45 12.10 -1.00
CA PRO A 72 -19.82 10.79 -1.53
C PRO A 72 -20.03 9.75 -0.41
N ASN A 73 -20.85 8.72 -0.68
CA ASN A 73 -20.97 7.56 0.19
C ASN A 73 -19.61 6.87 0.38
N LEU A 74 -19.35 6.33 1.57
CA LEU A 74 -18.06 5.73 1.92
C LEU A 74 -17.71 4.49 1.08
N TRP A 75 -18.72 3.69 0.70
CA TRP A 75 -18.49 2.43 -0.01
C TRP A 75 -17.81 2.60 -1.37
N PRO A 76 -18.29 3.46 -2.30
CA PRO A 76 -17.58 3.76 -3.54
C PRO A 76 -16.15 4.24 -3.32
N LEU A 77 -15.90 5.07 -2.30
CA LEU A 77 -14.57 5.60 -1.98
C LEU A 77 -13.59 4.50 -1.58
N LEU A 78 -14.04 3.54 -0.76
CA LEU A 78 -13.25 2.37 -0.38
C LEU A 78 -12.97 1.49 -1.60
N MET A 79 -13.98 1.27 -2.46
CA MET A 79 -13.81 0.49 -3.69
C MET A 79 -12.84 1.14 -4.67
N ASN A 80 -12.95 2.45 -4.89
CA ASN A 80 -12.02 3.19 -5.75
C ASN A 80 -10.58 3.08 -5.23
N SER A 81 -10.39 3.26 -3.92
CA SER A 81 -9.08 3.09 -3.29
C SER A 81 -8.55 1.66 -3.43
N LEU A 82 -9.42 0.66 -3.26
CA LEU A 82 -9.05 -0.75 -3.40
C LEU A 82 -8.67 -1.10 -4.84
N ILE A 83 -9.47 -0.68 -5.82
CA ILE A 83 -9.18 -0.90 -7.25
C ILE A 83 -7.87 -0.22 -7.62
N MET A 84 -7.65 1.02 -7.19
CA MET A 84 -6.41 1.74 -7.43
C MET A 84 -5.21 1.04 -6.80
N ALA A 85 -5.27 0.68 -5.53
CA ALA A 85 -4.17 0.03 -4.81
C ALA A 85 -3.83 -1.34 -5.39
N LEU A 86 -4.84 -2.17 -5.71
CA LEU A 86 -4.65 -3.47 -6.37
C LEU A 86 -4.08 -3.30 -7.78
N GLY A 87 -4.62 -2.39 -8.58
CA GLY A 87 -4.14 -2.14 -9.93
C GLY A 87 -2.68 -1.68 -9.96
N ILE A 88 -2.31 -0.75 -9.07
CA ILE A 88 -0.93 -0.27 -8.94
C ILE A 88 0.00 -1.41 -8.47
N SER A 89 -0.36 -2.15 -7.43
CA SER A 89 0.50 -3.20 -6.88
C SER A 89 0.71 -4.36 -7.85
N ILE A 90 -0.35 -4.85 -8.47
CA ILE A 90 -0.28 -5.92 -9.47
C ILE A 90 0.51 -5.46 -10.70
N GLY A 91 0.20 -4.26 -11.22
CA GLY A 91 0.90 -3.70 -12.37
C GLY A 91 2.40 -3.53 -12.11
N LYS A 92 2.78 -2.97 -10.94
CA LYS A 92 4.18 -2.85 -10.53
C LYS A 92 4.89 -4.19 -10.48
N ILE A 93 4.27 -5.20 -9.88
CA ILE A 93 4.86 -6.54 -9.76
C ILE A 93 5.07 -7.17 -11.13
N ILE A 94 4.07 -7.15 -12.00
CA ILE A 94 4.15 -7.76 -13.34
C ILE A 94 5.27 -7.11 -14.15
N ILE A 95 5.27 -5.78 -14.26
CA ILE A 95 6.28 -5.05 -15.04
C ILE A 95 7.67 -5.26 -14.46
N SER A 96 7.80 -5.23 -13.12
CA SER A 96 9.11 -5.37 -12.46
C SER A 96 9.67 -6.78 -12.56
N LEU A 97 8.83 -7.81 -12.45
CA LEU A 97 9.24 -9.21 -12.67
C LEU A 97 9.76 -9.43 -14.09
N LEU A 98 9.01 -8.97 -15.10
CA LEU A 98 9.40 -9.11 -16.49
C LEU A 98 10.65 -8.32 -16.82
N SER A 99 10.77 -7.09 -16.30
CA SER A 99 11.96 -6.25 -16.47
C SER A 99 13.19 -6.87 -15.82
N ALA A 100 13.07 -7.34 -14.58
CA ALA A 100 14.15 -8.01 -13.86
C ALA A 100 14.58 -9.31 -14.55
N TYR A 101 13.60 -10.11 -15.02
CA TYR A 101 13.85 -11.32 -15.80
C TYR A 101 14.65 -11.03 -17.06
N ALA A 102 14.23 -10.04 -17.85
CA ALA A 102 14.94 -9.64 -19.06
C ALA A 102 16.38 -9.17 -18.74
N ILE A 103 16.54 -8.35 -17.71
CA ILE A 103 17.85 -7.81 -17.30
C ILE A 103 18.81 -8.91 -16.81
N VAL A 104 18.34 -9.94 -16.12
CA VAL A 104 19.20 -10.99 -15.55
C VAL A 104 19.46 -12.11 -16.56
N TYR A 105 18.44 -12.64 -17.19
CA TYR A 105 18.53 -13.89 -17.95
C TYR A 105 18.59 -13.72 -19.47
N MET A 106 18.10 -12.58 -20.01
CA MET A 106 18.15 -12.36 -21.45
C MET A 106 19.44 -11.65 -21.87
N ARG A 107 19.96 -12.03 -23.05
CA ARG A 107 21.13 -11.38 -23.66
C ARG A 107 20.65 -10.40 -24.73
N PHE A 108 20.66 -9.11 -24.42
CA PHE A 108 20.35 -8.05 -25.38
C PHE A 108 21.37 -6.89 -25.25
N PRO A 109 21.58 -6.10 -26.32
CA PRO A 109 22.51 -4.99 -26.28
C PRO A 109 22.03 -3.94 -25.26
N PHE A 110 23.00 -3.25 -24.65
CA PHE A 110 22.73 -2.19 -23.65
C PHE A 110 21.97 -2.63 -22.38
N ARG A 111 21.93 -3.93 -22.05
CA ARG A 111 21.26 -4.46 -20.85
C ARG A 111 21.64 -3.73 -19.54
N LYS A 112 22.95 -3.46 -19.35
CA LYS A 112 23.45 -2.74 -18.18
C LYS A 112 23.02 -1.28 -18.17
N THR A 113 23.01 -0.64 -19.32
CA THR A 113 22.54 0.74 -19.50
C THR A 113 21.03 0.86 -19.25
N ALA A 114 20.24 -0.09 -19.75
CA ALA A 114 18.80 -0.13 -19.47
C ALA A 114 18.52 -0.24 -17.95
N PHE A 115 19.24 -1.10 -17.25
CA PHE A 115 19.14 -1.19 -15.80
C PHE A 115 19.57 0.10 -15.10
N ALA A 116 20.68 0.72 -15.52
CA ALA A 116 21.16 1.98 -14.96
C ALA A 116 20.12 3.11 -15.16
N LEU A 117 19.49 3.20 -16.33
CA LEU A 117 18.42 4.16 -16.60
C LEU A 117 17.21 3.94 -15.67
N ILE A 118 16.76 2.69 -15.51
CA ILE A 118 15.68 2.36 -14.56
C ILE A 118 16.11 2.78 -13.15
N PHE A 119 17.34 2.46 -12.74
CA PHE A 119 17.84 2.77 -11.40
C PHE A 119 17.92 4.28 -11.13
N ILE A 120 18.36 5.08 -12.11
CA ILE A 120 18.42 6.54 -12.00
C ILE A 120 17.03 7.13 -11.74
N THR A 121 15.96 6.52 -12.27
CA THR A 121 14.58 7.01 -12.01
C THR A 121 14.17 6.92 -10.53
N LEU A 122 14.85 6.13 -9.69
CA LEU A 122 14.65 6.14 -8.24
C LEU A 122 15.02 7.47 -7.60
N MET A 123 15.94 8.21 -8.20
CA MET A 123 16.43 9.48 -7.66
C MET A 123 15.46 10.64 -7.94
N LEU A 124 14.51 10.45 -8.84
CA LEU A 124 13.52 11.48 -9.18
C LEU A 124 12.31 11.39 -8.24
N PRO A 125 12.09 12.39 -7.37
CA PRO A 125 10.88 12.47 -6.55
C PRO A 125 9.62 12.44 -7.42
N VAL A 126 8.57 11.78 -6.94
CA VAL A 126 7.29 11.66 -7.66
C VAL A 126 6.69 13.06 -7.89
N GLU A 127 6.87 13.95 -6.95
CA GLU A 127 6.36 15.32 -6.94
C GLU A 127 6.89 16.15 -8.11
N VAL A 128 8.15 15.95 -8.51
CA VAL A 128 8.77 16.67 -9.63
C VAL A 128 8.13 16.30 -10.97
N ARG A 129 7.71 15.06 -11.14
CA ARG A 129 7.14 14.56 -12.40
C ARG A 129 5.61 14.59 -12.46
N ILE A 130 4.94 15.05 -11.39
CA ILE A 130 3.48 14.95 -11.29
C ILE A 130 2.77 15.78 -12.37
N ILE A 131 3.22 17.03 -12.60
CA ILE A 131 2.63 17.92 -13.60
C ILE A 131 2.84 17.40 -15.03
N PRO A 132 4.06 17.02 -15.46
CA PRO A 132 4.26 16.42 -16.78
C PRO A 132 3.43 15.14 -16.98
N THR A 133 3.33 14.28 -15.94
CA THR A 133 2.52 13.07 -16.00
C THR A 133 1.04 13.39 -16.16
N TYR A 134 0.52 14.37 -15.43
CA TYR A 134 -0.86 14.85 -15.56
C TYR A 134 -1.15 15.35 -16.98
N THR A 135 -0.25 16.14 -17.56
CA THR A 135 -0.42 16.65 -18.93
C THR A 135 -0.57 15.50 -19.94
N VAL A 136 0.26 14.47 -19.83
CA VAL A 136 0.16 13.29 -20.72
C VAL A 136 -1.16 12.54 -20.49
N VAL A 137 -1.55 12.30 -19.24
CA VAL A 137 -2.82 11.63 -18.90
C VAL A 137 -4.03 12.42 -19.43
N ALA A 138 -3.99 13.75 -19.32
CA ALA A 138 -5.03 14.62 -19.85
C ALA A 138 -5.11 14.57 -21.37
N GLN A 139 -3.97 14.62 -22.07
CA GLN A 139 -3.91 14.50 -23.53
C GLN A 139 -4.41 13.16 -24.05
N LEU A 140 -4.23 12.09 -23.26
CA LEU A 140 -4.75 10.74 -23.56
C LEU A 140 -6.24 10.57 -23.22
N GLY A 141 -6.91 11.61 -22.68
CA GLY A 141 -8.31 11.53 -22.28
C GLY A 141 -8.58 10.61 -21.08
N MET A 142 -7.58 10.40 -20.22
CA MET A 142 -7.66 9.45 -19.09
C MET A 142 -8.01 10.12 -17.76
N ILE A 143 -8.35 11.41 -17.75
CA ILE A 143 -8.86 12.10 -16.55
C ILE A 143 -10.19 11.44 -16.14
N ASN A 144 -10.44 11.32 -14.83
CA ASN A 144 -11.64 10.66 -14.28
C ASN A 144 -11.79 9.20 -14.72
N THR A 145 -10.69 8.46 -14.84
CA THR A 145 -10.72 7.03 -15.14
C THR A 145 -9.77 6.25 -14.23
N TYR A 146 -10.09 4.98 -13.97
CA TYR A 146 -9.17 4.08 -13.28
C TYR A 146 -7.83 3.92 -14.03
N GLY A 147 -7.85 3.94 -15.36
CA GLY A 147 -6.63 3.93 -16.18
C GLY A 147 -5.71 5.09 -15.84
N GLY A 148 -6.23 6.31 -15.77
CA GLY A 148 -5.48 7.50 -15.39
C GLY A 148 -4.94 7.45 -13.97
N MET A 149 -5.67 6.83 -13.04
CA MET A 149 -5.23 6.65 -11.66
C MET A 149 -4.12 5.60 -11.51
N ILE A 150 -4.12 4.54 -12.32
CA ILE A 150 -3.30 3.34 -12.14
C ILE A 150 -2.08 3.32 -13.06
N ILE A 151 -2.28 3.49 -14.38
CA ILE A 151 -1.23 3.25 -15.39
C ILE A 151 0.04 4.09 -15.17
N PRO A 152 -0.03 5.39 -14.84
CA PRO A 152 1.18 6.18 -14.62
C PRO A 152 2.01 5.73 -13.42
N LEU A 153 1.41 4.99 -12.49
CA LEU A 153 2.04 4.55 -11.25
C LEU A 153 2.53 3.09 -11.27
N ILE A 154 2.28 2.30 -12.33
CA ILE A 154 2.68 0.89 -12.38
C ILE A 154 4.18 0.67 -12.64
N ALA A 155 4.91 1.66 -13.13
CA ALA A 155 6.37 1.57 -13.24
C ALA A 155 7.03 1.71 -11.86
N SER A 156 7.95 0.80 -11.54
CA SER A 156 8.64 0.80 -10.25
C SER A 156 10.09 0.34 -10.38
N ALA A 157 11.01 1.29 -10.30
CA ALA A 157 12.42 0.99 -10.27
C ALA A 157 12.83 0.22 -8.99
N THR A 158 12.22 0.53 -7.84
CA THR A 158 12.44 -0.19 -6.57
C THR A 158 12.06 -1.67 -6.68
N ALA A 159 10.87 -1.97 -7.19
CA ALA A 159 10.44 -3.36 -7.34
C ALA A 159 11.31 -4.11 -8.37
N THR A 160 11.66 -3.47 -9.50
CA THR A 160 12.58 -4.04 -10.50
C THR A 160 13.95 -4.33 -9.90
N PHE A 161 14.49 -3.41 -9.09
CA PHE A 161 15.75 -3.61 -8.41
C PHE A 161 15.70 -4.80 -7.44
N LEU A 162 14.67 -4.89 -6.60
CA LEU A 162 14.53 -5.97 -5.62
C LEU A 162 14.35 -7.34 -6.29
N PHE A 163 13.53 -7.44 -7.34
CA PHE A 163 13.44 -8.70 -8.11
C PHE A 163 14.74 -9.05 -8.81
N ARG A 164 15.45 -8.06 -9.35
CA ARG A 164 16.78 -8.31 -9.94
C ARG A 164 17.76 -8.84 -8.90
N GLN A 165 17.83 -8.27 -7.70
CA GLN A 165 18.69 -8.77 -6.64
C GLN A 165 18.33 -10.21 -6.26
N PHE A 166 17.06 -10.51 -6.11
CA PHE A 166 16.62 -11.88 -5.86
C PHE A 166 17.01 -12.83 -7.01
N PHE A 167 16.77 -12.46 -8.26
CA PHE A 167 17.13 -13.31 -9.40
C PHE A 167 18.61 -13.58 -9.53
N LEU A 168 19.47 -12.69 -9.06
CA LEU A 168 20.92 -12.90 -8.99
C LEU A 168 21.35 -13.89 -7.89
N THR A 169 20.48 -14.21 -6.93
CA THR A 169 20.73 -15.24 -5.91
C THR A 169 20.29 -16.63 -6.33
N VAL A 170 19.53 -16.74 -7.41
CA VAL A 170 19.08 -18.03 -7.95
C VAL A 170 20.27 -18.75 -8.59
N PRO A 171 20.57 -20.01 -8.19
CA PRO A 171 21.71 -20.76 -8.74
C PRO A 171 21.63 -20.96 -10.25
N ASP A 172 22.75 -20.77 -10.94
CA ASP A 172 22.84 -20.94 -12.40
C ASP A 172 22.54 -22.41 -12.83
N GLU A 173 22.79 -23.36 -11.95
CA GLU A 173 22.52 -24.80 -12.17
C GLU A 173 21.02 -25.07 -12.48
N LEU A 174 20.12 -24.30 -11.91
CA LEU A 174 18.68 -24.41 -12.22
C LEU A 174 18.37 -23.98 -13.65
N LEU A 175 19.05 -22.97 -14.16
CA LEU A 175 18.91 -22.53 -15.54
C LEU A 175 19.53 -23.56 -16.50
N GLU A 176 20.69 -24.12 -16.15
CA GLU A 176 21.39 -25.13 -16.96
C GLU A 176 20.55 -26.42 -17.01
N ALA A 177 20.05 -26.90 -15.87
CA ALA A 177 19.18 -28.08 -15.82
C ALA A 177 17.94 -27.88 -16.68
N ALA A 178 17.26 -26.72 -16.57
CA ALA A 178 16.11 -26.40 -17.39
C ALA A 178 16.41 -26.41 -18.91
N ARG A 179 17.61 -25.96 -19.30
CA ARG A 179 18.05 -26.02 -20.71
C ARG A 179 18.30 -27.45 -21.19
N VAL A 180 18.90 -28.30 -20.35
CA VAL A 180 19.09 -29.71 -20.65
C VAL A 180 17.75 -30.42 -20.84
N ASP A 181 16.75 -30.07 -20.03
CA ASP A 181 15.36 -30.55 -20.13
C ASP A 181 14.56 -29.93 -21.31
N GLY A 182 15.22 -29.12 -22.15
CA GLY A 182 14.59 -28.47 -23.31
C GLY A 182 13.61 -27.35 -22.98
N ALA A 183 13.68 -26.78 -21.77
CA ALA A 183 12.83 -25.66 -21.39
C ALA A 183 13.25 -24.36 -22.07
N GLY A 184 12.35 -23.77 -22.85
CA GLY A 184 12.55 -22.44 -23.39
C GLY A 184 12.48 -21.33 -22.31
N PRO A 185 12.84 -20.09 -22.65
CA PRO A 185 12.89 -18.98 -21.68
C PRO A 185 11.57 -18.75 -20.94
N PHE A 186 10.44 -18.83 -21.63
CA PHE A 186 9.12 -18.65 -21.01
C PHE A 186 8.78 -19.78 -20.03
N LYS A 187 9.14 -21.03 -20.37
CA LYS A 187 8.92 -22.20 -19.51
C LYS A 187 9.79 -22.08 -18.24
N PHE A 188 11.06 -21.71 -18.37
CA PHE A 188 11.93 -21.44 -17.22
C PHE A 188 11.35 -20.35 -16.30
N PHE A 189 10.90 -19.24 -16.86
CA PHE A 189 10.28 -18.18 -16.10
C PHE A 189 9.03 -18.64 -15.34
N LYS A 190 8.11 -19.31 -16.04
CA LYS A 190 6.80 -19.70 -15.49
C LYS A 190 6.91 -20.85 -14.49
N ASP A 191 7.68 -21.90 -14.82
CA ASP A 191 7.64 -23.19 -14.10
C ASP A 191 8.70 -23.26 -12.98
N ILE A 192 9.76 -22.43 -13.06
CA ILE A 192 10.87 -22.44 -12.09
C ILE A 192 10.96 -21.10 -11.37
N LEU A 193 11.20 -20.02 -12.10
CA LEU A 193 11.52 -18.74 -11.49
C LEU A 193 10.34 -18.10 -10.75
N LEU A 194 9.15 -18.14 -11.35
CA LEU A 194 7.93 -17.57 -10.75
C LEU A 194 7.52 -18.31 -9.45
N PRO A 195 7.52 -19.65 -9.38
CA PRO A 195 7.31 -20.40 -8.14
C PRO A 195 8.35 -20.09 -7.04
N LEU A 196 9.62 -19.97 -7.38
CA LEU A 196 10.68 -19.58 -6.45
C LEU A 196 10.50 -18.16 -5.91
N SER A 197 9.90 -17.27 -6.71
CA SER A 197 9.67 -15.86 -6.37
C SER A 197 8.46 -15.62 -5.46
N LYS A 198 7.66 -16.62 -5.11
CA LYS A 198 6.37 -16.45 -4.41
C LYS A 198 6.48 -15.63 -3.13
N SER A 199 7.48 -15.90 -2.30
CA SER A 199 7.70 -15.18 -1.04
C SER A 199 8.06 -13.71 -1.29
N ASN A 200 8.93 -13.45 -2.26
CA ASN A 200 9.34 -12.08 -2.64
C ASN A 200 8.19 -11.32 -3.31
N ILE A 201 7.39 -11.98 -4.14
CA ILE A 201 6.18 -11.40 -4.73
C ILE A 201 5.21 -10.99 -3.62
N ALA A 202 4.97 -11.86 -2.64
CA ALA A 202 4.07 -11.57 -1.54
C ALA A 202 4.56 -10.39 -0.67
N ALA A 203 5.86 -10.35 -0.37
CA ALA A 203 6.46 -9.25 0.38
C ALA A 203 6.32 -7.91 -0.37
N LEU A 204 6.69 -7.90 -1.65
CA LEU A 204 6.55 -6.70 -2.49
C LEU A 204 5.10 -6.31 -2.72
N PHE A 205 4.17 -7.27 -2.82
CA PHE A 205 2.76 -6.95 -2.96
C PHE A 205 2.24 -6.14 -1.78
N ILE A 206 2.54 -6.52 -0.55
CA ILE A 206 2.13 -5.76 0.64
C ILE A 206 2.68 -4.32 0.56
N ILE A 207 3.97 -4.17 0.28
CA ILE A 207 4.62 -2.85 0.21
C ILE A 207 3.98 -2.00 -0.88
N MET A 208 3.75 -2.57 -2.08
CA MET A 208 3.19 -1.84 -3.21
C MET A 208 1.70 -1.58 -3.06
N PHE A 209 0.96 -2.46 -2.37
CA PHE A 209 -0.44 -2.24 -2.03
C PHE A 209 -0.59 -1.08 -1.05
N ILE A 210 0.19 -1.07 0.04
CA ILE A 210 0.19 0.05 0.98
C ILE A 210 0.58 1.34 0.26
N TYR A 211 1.62 1.33 -0.58
CA TYR A 211 2.00 2.47 -1.41
C TYR A 211 0.83 2.98 -2.26
N GLY A 212 0.11 2.09 -2.95
CA GLY A 212 -1.05 2.45 -3.77
C GLY A 212 -2.22 2.96 -2.93
N TRP A 213 -2.46 2.36 -1.76
CA TRP A 213 -3.53 2.74 -0.85
C TRP A 213 -3.38 4.15 -0.27
N ILE A 214 -2.14 4.53 0.12
CA ILE A 214 -1.86 5.85 0.71
C ILE A 214 -1.66 6.97 -0.32
N GLN A 215 -1.89 6.70 -1.62
CA GLN A 215 -1.83 7.75 -2.64
C GLN A 215 -2.94 8.78 -2.41
N TYR A 216 -2.54 10.04 -2.27
CA TYR A 216 -3.44 11.17 -2.09
C TYR A 216 -3.30 12.20 -3.23
N LEU A 217 -2.08 12.67 -3.46
CA LEU A 217 -1.83 13.79 -4.37
C LEU A 217 -2.15 13.44 -5.83
N TRP A 218 -1.78 12.25 -6.28
CA TRP A 218 -2.05 11.82 -7.65
C TRP A 218 -3.55 11.67 -7.94
N PRO A 219 -4.35 10.88 -7.18
CA PRO A 219 -5.80 10.84 -7.40
C PRO A 219 -6.46 12.20 -7.22
N LEU A 220 -6.01 13.07 -6.31
CA LEU A 220 -6.57 14.41 -6.12
C LEU A 220 -6.55 15.26 -7.39
N ILE A 221 -5.49 15.18 -8.19
CA ILE A 221 -5.36 15.97 -9.42
C ILE A 221 -5.94 15.29 -10.66
N VAL A 222 -6.01 13.95 -10.69
CA VAL A 222 -6.48 13.19 -11.86
C VAL A 222 -7.95 12.83 -11.79
N THR A 223 -8.61 13.00 -10.62
CA THR A 223 -10.04 12.77 -10.45
C THR A 223 -10.73 14.05 -10.00
N THR A 224 -11.52 14.64 -10.88
CA THR A 224 -12.29 15.87 -10.64
C THR A 224 -13.77 15.58 -10.34
N ASP A 225 -14.23 14.36 -10.63
CA ASP A 225 -15.59 13.89 -10.35
C ASP A 225 -15.65 13.11 -9.01
N GLN A 226 -16.84 13.10 -8.39
CA GLN A 226 -17.04 12.38 -7.13
C GLN A 226 -17.01 10.85 -7.30
N ASN A 227 -17.25 10.33 -8.51
CA ASN A 227 -17.34 8.89 -8.75
C ASN A 227 -16.00 8.17 -8.67
N HIS A 228 -14.89 8.88 -8.91
CA HIS A 228 -13.55 8.31 -8.90
C HIS A 228 -12.70 8.74 -7.70
N GLN A 229 -13.27 9.51 -6.78
CA GLN A 229 -12.54 9.93 -5.57
C GLN A 229 -12.16 8.74 -4.70
N THR A 230 -11.00 8.85 -4.06
CA THR A 230 -10.48 7.85 -3.11
C THR A 230 -10.78 8.25 -1.67
N ILE A 231 -10.72 7.28 -0.76
CA ILE A 231 -11.00 7.50 0.67
C ILE A 231 -10.12 8.58 1.29
N LEU A 232 -8.84 8.69 0.88
CA LEU A 232 -7.91 9.68 1.43
C LEU A 232 -8.25 11.11 1.01
N ILE A 233 -8.84 11.32 -0.16
CA ILE A 233 -9.32 12.65 -0.60
C ILE A 233 -10.41 13.11 0.36
N ILE A 234 -11.40 12.27 0.65
CA ILE A 234 -12.50 12.61 1.54
C ILE A 234 -12.03 12.76 2.99
N LEU A 235 -11.12 11.92 3.45
CA LEU A 235 -10.51 12.06 4.77
C LEU A 235 -9.85 13.44 4.93
N LYS A 236 -9.13 13.90 3.92
CA LYS A 236 -8.52 15.23 3.93
C LYS A 236 -9.55 16.34 3.90
N GLN A 237 -10.64 16.20 3.14
CA GLN A 237 -11.76 17.17 3.13
C GLN A 237 -12.42 17.26 4.51
N LEU A 238 -12.71 16.13 5.16
CA LEU A 238 -13.26 16.08 6.51
C LEU A 238 -12.37 16.76 7.55
N ILE A 239 -11.03 16.60 7.42
CA ILE A 239 -10.07 17.29 8.30
C ILE A 239 -10.17 18.81 8.10
N VAL A 240 -10.18 19.28 6.85
CA VAL A 240 -10.25 20.72 6.55
C VAL A 240 -11.58 21.30 7.02
N GLU A 241 -12.70 20.61 6.80
CA GLU A 241 -14.03 20.98 7.28
C GLU A 241 -14.04 21.10 8.82
N SER A 242 -13.45 20.12 9.51
CA SER A 242 -13.36 20.10 10.98
C SER A 242 -12.51 21.24 11.56
N LEU A 243 -11.64 21.86 10.77
CA LEU A 243 -10.85 23.03 11.19
C LEU A 243 -11.63 24.36 11.01
N GLN A 244 -12.67 24.37 10.16
CA GLN A 244 -13.44 25.58 9.82
C GLN A 244 -14.78 25.69 10.54
N HIS A 245 -15.36 24.56 10.96
CA HIS A 245 -16.67 24.45 11.59
C HIS A 245 -16.58 23.59 12.87
N ASP A 246 -17.73 23.35 13.53
CA ASP A 246 -17.80 22.44 14.66
C ASP A 246 -17.24 21.04 14.31
N PRO A 247 -16.09 20.66 14.89
CA PRO A 247 -15.39 19.47 14.46
C PRO A 247 -16.16 18.19 14.85
N GLN A 248 -16.53 17.41 13.84
CA GLN A 248 -17.17 16.12 14.07
C GLN A 248 -16.11 14.99 14.16
N TRP A 249 -15.34 15.05 15.21
CA TRP A 249 -14.24 14.10 15.45
C TRP A 249 -14.69 12.64 15.42
N ASN A 250 -15.90 12.33 15.89
CA ASN A 250 -16.49 11.00 15.87
C ASN A 250 -16.61 10.45 14.43
N ILE A 251 -17.12 11.25 13.48
CA ILE A 251 -17.29 10.85 12.09
C ILE A 251 -15.91 10.75 11.40
N LEU A 252 -15.05 11.75 11.61
CA LEU A 252 -13.68 11.72 11.08
C LEU A 252 -12.92 10.46 11.53
N MET A 253 -13.04 10.10 12.82
CA MET A 253 -12.39 8.89 13.35
C MET A 253 -13.05 7.60 12.85
N ALA A 254 -14.37 7.58 12.68
CA ALA A 254 -15.07 6.44 12.09
C ALA A 254 -14.62 6.18 10.64
N VAL A 255 -14.52 7.24 9.82
CA VAL A 255 -13.98 7.14 8.45
C VAL A 255 -12.51 6.72 8.45
N SER A 256 -11.71 7.24 9.38
CA SER A 256 -10.29 6.87 9.52
C SER A 256 -10.13 5.39 9.87
N VAL A 257 -10.91 4.88 10.83
CA VAL A 257 -10.91 3.45 11.20
C VAL A 257 -11.35 2.59 10.01
N ALA A 258 -12.43 2.97 9.32
CA ALA A 258 -12.87 2.25 8.12
C ALA A 258 -11.79 2.23 7.02
N ALA A 259 -11.07 3.34 6.83
CA ALA A 259 -9.97 3.44 5.87
C ALA A 259 -8.75 2.57 6.24
N MET A 260 -8.56 2.25 7.51
CA MET A 260 -7.47 1.37 7.97
C MET A 260 -7.76 -0.12 7.74
N VAL A 261 -9.03 -0.52 7.64
CA VAL A 261 -9.42 -1.94 7.55
C VAL A 261 -8.80 -2.66 6.34
N PRO A 262 -8.88 -2.18 5.09
CA PRO A 262 -8.35 -2.92 3.95
C PRO A 262 -6.83 -3.16 4.00
N PRO A 263 -5.96 -2.18 4.31
CA PRO A 263 -4.53 -2.43 4.49
C PRO A 263 -4.23 -3.45 5.59
N VAL A 264 -4.92 -3.35 6.74
CA VAL A 264 -4.74 -4.27 7.86
C VAL A 264 -5.12 -5.70 7.46
N LEU A 265 -6.24 -5.87 6.74
CA LEU A 265 -6.66 -7.19 6.23
C LEU A 265 -5.63 -7.78 5.27
N VAL A 266 -5.10 -6.98 4.33
CA VAL A 266 -4.06 -7.45 3.41
C VAL A 266 -2.82 -7.91 4.15
N VAL A 267 -2.35 -7.14 5.15
CA VAL A 267 -1.19 -7.52 5.97
C VAL A 267 -1.46 -8.80 6.74
N ILE A 268 -2.62 -8.93 7.43
CA ILE A 268 -2.98 -10.13 8.20
C ILE A 268 -3.06 -11.36 7.30
N CYS A 269 -3.68 -11.26 6.13
CA CYS A 269 -3.81 -12.38 5.20
C CYS A 269 -2.46 -12.84 4.63
N MET A 270 -1.54 -11.91 4.40
CA MET A 270 -0.27 -12.18 3.72
C MET A 270 0.94 -12.28 4.66
N GLN A 271 0.81 -12.00 5.98
CA GLN A 271 1.92 -11.96 6.93
C GLN A 271 2.77 -13.25 6.94
N ARG A 272 2.16 -14.43 6.78
CA ARG A 272 2.89 -15.71 6.78
C ARG A 272 3.83 -15.82 5.57
N LEU A 273 3.41 -15.35 4.41
CA LEU A 273 4.24 -15.35 3.19
C LEU A 273 5.31 -14.27 3.27
N PHE A 274 4.98 -13.12 3.86
CA PHE A 274 5.91 -12.02 4.09
C PHE A 274 7.07 -12.42 5.01
N ILE A 275 6.77 -13.04 6.16
CA ILE A 275 7.78 -13.51 7.12
C ILE A 275 8.71 -14.55 6.48
N LYS A 276 8.17 -15.49 5.69
CA LYS A 276 9.01 -16.46 4.96
C LYS A 276 9.96 -15.76 3.98
N GLY A 277 9.47 -14.78 3.21
CA GLY A 277 10.28 -14.04 2.25
C GLY A 277 11.43 -13.25 2.88
N LEU A 278 11.26 -12.73 4.09
CA LEU A 278 12.31 -12.04 4.83
C LEU A 278 13.38 -13.01 5.37
N ILE A 279 12.96 -14.16 5.91
CA ILE A 279 13.87 -15.14 6.52
C ILE A 279 14.70 -15.88 5.45
N GLU A 280 14.13 -16.15 4.27
CA GLU A 280 14.83 -16.82 3.17
C GLU A 280 15.91 -15.93 2.53
N THR A 281 15.82 -14.61 2.70
CA THR A 281 16.81 -13.66 2.18
C THR A 281 18.06 -13.55 3.08
N GLU A 282 17.99 -14.04 4.33
CA GLU A 282 19.10 -13.99 5.32
C GLU A 282 19.92 -15.30 5.38
N LYS A 283 19.59 -16.31 4.59
CA LYS A 283 20.37 -17.56 4.45
C LYS A 283 21.09 -17.60 3.13
#